data_586e4abbfa9b3f1c334dac4a3b07f4f4
#
_entry.id   586e4abbfa9b3f1c334dac4a3b07f4f4
#
_cell.length_a   1.000
_cell.length_b   1.000
_cell.length_c   1.000
_cell.angle_alpha   90.00
_cell.angle_beta   90.00
_cell.angle_gamma   90.00
#
_symmetry.space_group_name_H-M   'P 1'
#
loop_
_entity.id
_entity.type
_entity.pdbx_description
1 polymer ?
#
loop_
_entity_poly.entity_id
_entity_poly.type
_entity_poly.pdbx_seq_one_letter_code
_entity_poly.pdbx_strand_id
1 'polypeptide(L)'
;MMRMMLRRAALLASAAAVGLGLAAAPAAAQSFPDRPVRVIVPIAAGGGTDVFARMLAELASPALRQPVIVENRPGASGTIGLQAMLDAPRDGHTISFIWNAPLTSVPHTLGTRYTMDDFDPLFIVGTAPFTMCVRPNHPAQNAQDLLALIRSRPPESISYGNEGVGGTMHLAAERMFRSLGMQLQAIPFQGAAQTLNAFSGGHIDLYGGSVAVIMATARAGNARCLLLTSADNHPAFPQASGLRALGIPQEETTIWWGMIAPRGVPADRIAALQAAFRQAGAQDRFSQLLEQQGVTPSWVEGAAMGTVMRREYEELGRVATTIGLQRPAR
;
A
#
# COMPACT_ATOMS: atom_id res chain seq x y z
N MET A 1 57.53 -34.76 50.18
CA MET A 1 56.45 -35.03 49.23
C MET A 1 55.24 -34.06 49.40
N MET A 2 54.78 -33.82 50.63
CA MET A 2 53.55 -33.03 50.92
C MET A 2 53.61 -31.55 50.43
N ARG A 3 54.78 -30.88 50.56
CA ARG A 3 54.97 -29.47 50.08
C ARG A 3 54.95 -29.29 48.55
N MET A 4 55.24 -30.30 47.77
CA MET A 4 55.24 -30.30 46.32
C MET A 4 53.84 -30.55 45.77
N MET A 5 52.96 -31.27 46.44
CA MET A 5 51.55 -31.48 46.09
C MET A 5 50.73 -30.24 46.35
N LEU A 6 50.96 -29.50 47.45
CA LEU A 6 50.27 -28.24 47.74
C LEU A 6 50.61 -27.16 46.74
N ARG A 7 51.82 -27.05 46.22
CA ARG A 7 52.21 -26.06 45.17
C ARG A 7 51.57 -26.40 43.82
N ARG A 8 51.42 -27.70 43.47
CA ARG A 8 50.72 -28.09 42.22
C ARG A 8 49.21 -27.83 42.28
N ALA A 9 48.58 -28.04 43.44
CA ALA A 9 47.15 -27.72 43.63
C ALA A 9 46.88 -26.21 43.55
N ALA A 10 47.76 -25.37 44.11
CA ALA A 10 47.64 -23.92 44.04
C ALA A 10 47.79 -23.37 42.60
N LEU A 11 48.70 -23.95 41.80
CA LEU A 11 48.91 -23.58 40.41
C LEU A 11 47.73 -23.98 39.51
N LEU A 12 47.12 -25.14 39.76
CA LEU A 12 45.92 -25.58 39.03
C LEU A 12 44.68 -24.77 39.42
N ALA A 13 44.52 -24.36 40.67
CA ALA A 13 43.45 -23.48 41.11
C ALA A 13 43.57 -22.06 40.53
N SER A 14 44.79 -21.53 40.40
CA SER A 14 45.04 -20.23 39.78
C SER A 14 44.78 -20.24 38.25
N ALA A 15 45.11 -21.35 37.56
CA ALA A 15 44.83 -21.50 36.13
C ALA A 15 43.33 -21.65 35.84
N ALA A 16 42.56 -22.28 36.72
CA ALA A 16 41.11 -22.40 36.62
C ALA A 16 40.39 -21.05 36.86
N ALA A 17 40.89 -20.20 37.77
CA ALA A 17 40.34 -18.88 38.06
C ALA A 17 40.57 -17.89 36.90
N VAL A 18 41.70 -18.00 36.18
CA VAL A 18 41.95 -17.15 34.98
C VAL A 18 41.11 -17.61 33.78
N GLY A 19 40.82 -18.92 33.66
CA GLY A 19 39.96 -19.42 32.59
C GLY A 19 38.47 -19.04 32.68
N LEU A 20 37.93 -18.83 33.91
CA LEU A 20 36.55 -18.42 34.12
C LEU A 20 36.33 -16.91 33.92
N GLY A 21 37.37 -16.08 33.98
CA GLY A 21 37.28 -14.63 33.80
C GLY A 21 37.17 -14.16 32.33
N LEU A 22 37.46 -15.04 31.35
CA LEU A 22 37.40 -14.67 29.91
C LEU A 22 36.05 -14.98 29.23
N ALA A 23 35.09 -15.55 29.94
CA ALA A 23 33.85 -16.06 29.31
C ALA A 23 32.64 -15.11 29.35
N ALA A 24 32.77 -13.87 29.80
CA ALA A 24 31.67 -12.92 29.85
C ALA A 24 32.04 -11.59 29.21
N ALA A 25 32.51 -11.61 27.95
CA ALA A 25 32.35 -10.42 27.13
C ALA A 25 30.85 -10.24 26.92
N PRO A 26 30.24 -9.12 27.32
CA PRO A 26 28.85 -8.84 26.93
C PRO A 26 28.81 -8.93 25.40
N ALA A 27 28.00 -9.84 24.87
CA ALA A 27 27.67 -9.84 23.45
C ALA A 27 27.13 -8.41 23.20
N ALA A 28 27.96 -7.57 22.59
CA ALA A 28 27.51 -6.24 22.16
C ALA A 28 26.25 -6.51 21.33
N ALA A 29 25.11 -6.12 21.85
CA ALA A 29 23.84 -6.22 21.11
C ALA A 29 24.11 -5.50 19.78
N GLN A 30 24.15 -6.27 18.69
CA GLN A 30 24.41 -5.72 17.36
C GLN A 30 23.36 -4.62 17.14
N SER A 31 23.83 -3.38 17.01
CA SER A 31 22.95 -2.24 16.82
C SER A 31 22.20 -2.44 15.50
N PHE A 32 20.88 -2.59 15.58
CA PHE A 32 20.04 -2.69 14.40
C PHE A 32 19.73 -1.28 13.87
N PRO A 33 19.79 -1.08 12.53
CA PRO A 33 20.33 -1.98 11.52
C PRO A 33 21.87 -1.93 11.45
N ASP A 34 22.51 -3.10 11.27
CA ASP A 34 23.96 -3.24 11.11
C ASP A 34 24.42 -3.28 9.64
N ARG A 35 23.49 -3.28 8.72
CA ARG A 35 23.66 -3.30 7.25
C ARG A 35 22.49 -2.62 6.56
N PRO A 36 22.56 -2.33 5.23
CA PRO A 36 21.48 -1.67 4.51
C PRO A 36 20.12 -2.35 4.69
N VAL A 37 19.07 -1.53 4.84
CA VAL A 37 17.68 -1.97 4.85
C VAL A 37 17.15 -1.97 3.42
N ARG A 38 16.59 -3.08 2.96
CA ARG A 38 15.98 -3.22 1.65
C ARG A 38 14.47 -3.01 1.74
N VAL A 39 13.95 -2.10 0.91
CA VAL A 39 12.52 -1.85 0.75
C VAL A 39 12.08 -2.42 -0.60
N ILE A 40 11.40 -3.56 -0.58
CA ILE A 40 10.79 -4.12 -1.78
C ILE A 40 9.55 -3.31 -2.15
N VAL A 41 9.51 -2.85 -3.40
CA VAL A 41 8.36 -2.15 -4.00
C VAL A 41 7.79 -3.05 -5.09
N PRO A 42 6.56 -3.59 -4.90
CA PRO A 42 6.02 -4.64 -5.78
C PRO A 42 5.39 -4.08 -7.07
N ILE A 43 5.97 -3.02 -7.63
CA ILE A 43 5.55 -2.39 -8.88
C ILE A 43 6.78 -1.95 -9.69
N ALA A 44 6.60 -1.69 -10.97
CA ALA A 44 7.65 -1.11 -11.81
C ALA A 44 8.09 0.27 -11.32
N ALA A 45 9.36 0.61 -11.55
CA ALA A 45 9.91 1.90 -11.17
C ALA A 45 9.19 3.07 -11.88
N GLY A 46 9.12 4.23 -11.21
CA GLY A 46 8.55 5.47 -11.72
C GLY A 46 7.06 5.68 -11.45
N GLY A 47 6.35 4.69 -10.90
CA GLY A 47 4.98 4.88 -10.39
C GLY A 47 4.95 5.58 -9.02
N GLY A 48 3.77 6.08 -8.61
CA GLY A 48 3.61 6.80 -7.34
C GLY A 48 4.14 6.03 -6.13
N THR A 49 3.86 4.74 -6.03
CA THR A 49 4.38 3.87 -4.95
C THR A 49 5.92 3.85 -4.91
N ASP A 50 6.57 3.78 -6.07
CA ASP A 50 8.04 3.81 -6.16
C ASP A 50 8.61 5.18 -5.75
N VAL A 51 7.99 6.26 -6.22
CA VAL A 51 8.41 7.64 -5.91
C VAL A 51 8.30 7.91 -4.40
N PHE A 52 7.19 7.50 -3.76
CA PHE A 52 7.00 7.64 -2.31
C PHE A 52 8.00 6.80 -1.53
N ALA A 53 8.23 5.55 -1.94
CA ALA A 53 9.20 4.66 -1.30
C ALA A 53 10.63 5.23 -1.35
N ARG A 54 11.06 5.80 -2.49
CA ARG A 54 12.40 6.39 -2.65
C ARG A 54 12.58 7.63 -1.79
N MET A 55 11.56 8.51 -1.74
CA MET A 55 11.62 9.69 -0.88
C MET A 55 11.72 9.28 0.60
N LEU A 56 10.88 8.34 1.06
CA LEU A 56 10.97 7.83 2.44
C LEU A 56 12.30 7.16 2.73
N ALA A 57 12.85 6.38 1.79
CA ALA A 57 14.14 5.73 1.93
C ALA A 57 15.28 6.76 2.09
N GLU A 58 15.29 7.80 1.25
CA GLU A 58 16.24 8.91 1.34
C GLU A 58 16.17 9.58 2.72
N LEU A 59 14.96 9.93 3.16
CA LEU A 59 14.73 10.66 4.40
C LEU A 59 14.95 9.81 5.67
N ALA A 60 14.75 8.50 5.62
CA ALA A 60 14.93 7.60 6.77
C ALA A 60 16.39 7.13 6.96
N SER A 61 17.20 7.12 5.89
CA SER A 61 18.58 6.62 5.92
C SER A 61 19.46 7.28 7.01
N PRO A 62 19.42 8.60 7.25
CA PRO A 62 20.19 9.24 8.32
C PRO A 62 19.80 8.73 9.71
N ALA A 63 18.50 8.57 9.99
CA ALA A 63 18.03 8.10 11.30
C ALA A 63 18.41 6.64 11.57
N LEU A 64 18.42 5.80 10.53
CA LEU A 64 18.86 4.41 10.60
C LEU A 64 20.39 4.25 10.59
N ARG A 65 21.13 5.29 10.26
CA ARG A 65 22.61 5.25 10.08
C ARG A 65 23.07 4.17 9.08
N GLN A 66 22.16 3.73 8.23
CA GLN A 66 22.37 2.75 7.16
C GLN A 66 21.61 3.17 5.92
N PRO A 67 22.11 2.85 4.73
CA PRO A 67 21.34 3.08 3.50
C PRO A 67 20.03 2.31 3.50
N VAL A 68 18.96 2.96 3.07
CA VAL A 68 17.68 2.33 2.74
C VAL A 68 17.60 2.20 1.22
N ILE A 69 17.56 0.98 0.72
CA ILE A 69 17.66 0.66 -0.71
C ILE A 69 16.30 0.20 -1.23
N VAL A 70 15.77 0.92 -2.20
CA VAL A 70 14.51 0.55 -2.87
C VAL A 70 14.80 -0.43 -4.00
N GLU A 71 14.11 -1.58 -3.98
CA GLU A 71 14.19 -2.64 -4.98
C GLU A 71 12.81 -2.91 -5.58
N ASN A 72 12.64 -2.65 -6.87
CA ASN A 72 11.38 -2.93 -7.57
C ASN A 72 11.26 -4.40 -7.95
N ARG A 73 10.17 -5.05 -7.55
CA ARG A 73 9.83 -6.45 -7.86
C ARG A 73 8.40 -6.55 -8.40
N PRO A 74 8.15 -6.09 -9.64
CA PRO A 74 6.81 -6.08 -10.21
C PRO A 74 6.34 -7.49 -10.58
N GLY A 75 5.02 -7.61 -10.77
CA GLY A 75 4.37 -8.79 -11.33
C GLY A 75 3.21 -9.31 -10.49
N ALA A 76 2.25 -9.94 -11.18
CA ALA A 76 1.04 -10.54 -10.61
C ALA A 76 0.33 -9.63 -9.59
N SER A 77 0.06 -8.39 -9.95
CA SER A 77 -0.57 -7.38 -9.08
C SER A 77 0.15 -7.20 -7.72
N GLY A 78 1.48 -7.30 -7.71
CA GLY A 78 2.32 -7.09 -6.52
C GLY A 78 2.62 -8.36 -5.72
N THR A 79 1.99 -9.50 -6.02
CA THR A 79 2.18 -10.73 -5.22
C THR A 79 3.59 -11.30 -5.34
N ILE A 80 4.28 -11.12 -6.48
CA ILE A 80 5.67 -11.55 -6.67
C ILE A 80 6.60 -10.80 -5.71
N GLY A 81 6.44 -9.47 -5.59
CA GLY A 81 7.26 -8.67 -4.69
C GLY A 81 7.00 -8.99 -3.23
N LEU A 82 5.74 -9.20 -2.82
CA LEU A 82 5.42 -9.61 -1.45
C LEU A 82 5.98 -10.99 -1.11
N GLN A 83 5.88 -11.94 -2.04
CA GLN A 83 6.49 -13.26 -1.82
C GLN A 83 8.00 -13.15 -1.66
N ALA A 84 8.68 -12.34 -2.47
CA ALA A 84 10.12 -12.12 -2.34
C ALA A 84 10.53 -11.50 -0.99
N MET A 85 9.67 -10.67 -0.38
CA MET A 85 9.87 -10.17 0.98
C MET A 85 9.68 -11.30 2.02
N LEU A 86 8.65 -12.12 1.87
CA LEU A 86 8.36 -13.23 2.79
C LEU A 86 9.43 -14.33 2.77
N ASP A 87 10.09 -14.51 1.62
CA ASP A 87 11.20 -15.47 1.44
C ASP A 87 12.52 -14.95 2.03
N ALA A 88 12.61 -13.68 2.41
CA ALA A 88 13.78 -13.09 3.03
C ALA A 88 13.87 -13.40 4.54
N PRO A 89 15.07 -13.30 5.15
CA PRO A 89 15.22 -13.44 6.60
C PRO A 89 14.31 -12.46 7.37
N ARG A 90 13.70 -12.96 8.45
CA ARG A 90 12.79 -12.18 9.31
C ARG A 90 13.56 -11.36 10.36
N ASP A 91 14.56 -10.64 9.91
CA ASP A 91 15.49 -9.88 10.75
C ASP A 91 15.33 -8.34 10.66
N GLY A 92 14.30 -7.89 9.93
CA GLY A 92 13.99 -6.47 9.76
C GLY A 92 14.78 -5.76 8.66
N HIS A 93 15.77 -6.40 8.02
CA HIS A 93 16.52 -5.78 6.92
C HIS A 93 15.83 -5.88 5.54
N THR A 94 14.71 -6.59 5.44
CA THR A 94 13.88 -6.65 4.24
C THR A 94 12.43 -6.39 4.63
N ILE A 95 11.88 -5.28 4.13
CA ILE A 95 10.51 -4.83 4.35
C ILE A 95 9.90 -4.46 2.99
N SER A 96 8.62 -4.14 2.94
CA SER A 96 7.98 -3.74 1.68
C SER A 96 7.18 -2.47 1.83
N PHE A 97 7.30 -1.57 0.86
CA PHE A 97 6.41 -0.41 0.69
C PHE A 97 5.42 -0.70 -0.42
N ILE A 98 4.13 -0.63 -0.11
CA ILE A 98 3.04 -1.14 -0.94
C ILE A 98 1.90 -0.14 -1.07
N TRP A 99 1.00 -0.42 -2.01
CA TRP A 99 -0.39 0.03 -1.96
C TRP A 99 -1.28 -1.12 -1.47
N ASN A 100 -2.53 -0.83 -1.14
CA ASN A 100 -3.43 -1.78 -0.47
C ASN A 100 -3.77 -3.06 -1.28
N ALA A 101 -3.94 -2.96 -2.60
CA ALA A 101 -4.49 -4.07 -3.40
C ALA A 101 -3.81 -5.44 -3.20
N PRO A 102 -2.47 -5.56 -3.15
CA PRO A 102 -1.80 -6.85 -2.92
C PRO A 102 -2.23 -7.56 -1.65
N LEU A 103 -2.69 -6.81 -0.63
CA LEU A 103 -3.15 -7.37 0.64
C LEU A 103 -4.66 -7.49 0.74
N THR A 104 -5.44 -6.58 0.13
CA THR A 104 -6.85 -6.42 0.48
C THR A 104 -7.82 -6.91 -0.61
N SER A 105 -7.48 -6.78 -1.89
CA SER A 105 -8.34 -7.23 -3.00
C SER A 105 -7.79 -8.43 -3.76
N VAL A 106 -6.49 -8.43 -4.05
CA VAL A 106 -5.82 -9.48 -4.85
C VAL A 106 -5.95 -10.89 -4.26
N PRO A 107 -5.86 -11.09 -2.93
CA PRO A 107 -6.07 -12.43 -2.36
C PRO A 107 -7.43 -13.04 -2.70
N HIS A 108 -8.48 -12.23 -2.81
CA HIS A 108 -9.81 -12.69 -3.13
C HIS A 108 -10.02 -13.00 -4.63
N THR A 109 -9.33 -12.27 -5.49
CA THR A 109 -9.63 -12.26 -6.94
C THR A 109 -8.64 -13.07 -7.77
N LEU A 110 -7.35 -13.04 -7.43
CA LEU A 110 -6.30 -13.79 -8.14
C LEU A 110 -5.81 -14.99 -7.35
N GLY A 111 -6.00 -15.00 -6.03
CA GLY A 111 -5.42 -15.95 -5.10
C GLY A 111 -3.94 -15.65 -4.83
N THR A 112 -3.51 -15.91 -3.61
CA THR A 112 -2.13 -15.67 -3.16
C THR A 112 -1.58 -16.88 -2.43
N ARG A 113 -0.24 -16.95 -2.29
CA ARG A 113 0.42 -17.96 -1.46
C ARG A 113 0.61 -17.49 -0.02
N TYR A 114 0.18 -16.26 0.27
CA TYR A 114 0.24 -15.64 1.59
C TYR A 114 -1.15 -15.24 2.05
N THR A 115 -1.28 -15.02 3.32
CA THR A 115 -2.47 -14.52 4.00
C THR A 115 -2.15 -13.17 4.66
N MET A 116 -3.17 -12.49 5.15
CA MET A 116 -3.00 -11.25 5.92
C MET A 116 -2.12 -11.45 7.18
N ASP A 117 -2.14 -12.66 7.75
CA ASP A 117 -1.41 -12.99 8.97
C ASP A 117 0.10 -13.21 8.77
N ASP A 118 0.58 -13.23 7.53
CA ASP A 118 2.00 -13.34 7.22
C ASP A 118 2.75 -11.99 7.34
N PHE A 119 2.03 -10.89 7.64
CA PHE A 119 2.58 -9.53 7.66
C PHE A 119 2.39 -8.85 9.00
N ASP A 120 3.39 -8.09 9.41
CA ASP A 120 3.31 -7.12 10.49
C ASP A 120 3.13 -5.70 9.90
N PRO A 121 2.05 -4.98 10.25
CA PRO A 121 1.80 -3.63 9.77
C PRO A 121 2.76 -2.64 10.44
N LEU A 122 3.48 -1.83 9.64
CA LEU A 122 4.32 -0.78 10.18
C LEU A 122 3.56 0.55 10.22
N PHE A 123 3.18 1.09 9.05
CA PHE A 123 2.45 2.35 8.96
C PHE A 123 1.83 2.56 7.58
N ILE A 124 0.76 3.37 7.51
CA ILE A 124 0.21 4.02 6.32
C ILE A 124 0.73 5.45 6.28
N VAL A 125 1.06 5.98 5.09
CA VAL A 125 1.58 7.35 4.91
C VAL A 125 0.57 8.31 4.31
N GLY A 126 -0.47 7.80 3.67
CA GLY A 126 -1.49 8.62 3.03
C GLY A 126 -2.52 7.80 2.29
N THR A 127 -3.62 8.47 1.96
CA THR A 127 -4.77 7.89 1.26
C THR A 127 -5.18 8.77 0.09
N ALA A 128 -5.78 8.18 -0.94
CA ALA A 128 -6.42 8.91 -2.01
C ALA A 128 -7.69 8.18 -2.47
N PRO A 129 -8.73 8.90 -2.93
CA PRO A 129 -9.87 8.27 -3.55
C PRO A 129 -9.51 7.75 -4.95
N PHE A 130 -10.29 6.81 -5.42
CA PHE A 130 -10.46 6.63 -6.86
C PHE A 130 -11.50 7.63 -7.38
N THR A 131 -11.46 7.87 -8.67
CA THR A 131 -12.39 8.82 -9.29
C THR A 131 -12.96 8.28 -10.59
N MET A 132 -14.18 8.72 -10.92
CA MET A 132 -14.80 8.56 -12.24
C MET A 132 -14.78 9.89 -12.96
N CYS A 133 -14.10 9.92 -14.12
CA CYS A 133 -13.99 11.13 -14.92
C CYS A 133 -14.55 10.91 -16.32
N VAL A 134 -15.07 11.98 -16.89
CA VAL A 134 -15.58 12.07 -18.27
C VAL A 134 -14.67 12.95 -19.13
N ARG A 135 -14.72 12.80 -20.44
CA ARG A 135 -14.04 13.70 -21.39
C ARG A 135 -14.67 15.10 -21.37
N PRO A 136 -13.96 16.16 -21.79
CA PRO A 136 -14.45 17.54 -21.72
C PRO A 136 -15.77 17.79 -22.46
N ASN A 137 -16.00 17.08 -23.56
CA ASN A 137 -17.20 17.20 -24.41
C ASN A 137 -18.37 16.33 -23.92
N HIS A 138 -18.25 15.64 -22.79
CA HIS A 138 -19.31 14.82 -22.23
C HIS A 138 -20.48 15.70 -21.72
N PRO A 139 -21.76 15.31 -21.92
CA PRO A 139 -22.92 16.13 -21.54
C PRO A 139 -23.04 16.34 -20.02
N ALA A 140 -22.66 15.36 -19.20
CA ALA A 140 -22.72 15.47 -17.74
C ALA A 140 -21.71 16.52 -17.23
N GLN A 141 -22.20 17.50 -16.46
CA GLN A 141 -21.39 18.57 -15.87
C GLN A 141 -21.05 18.31 -14.40
N ASN A 142 -21.80 17.46 -13.72
CA ASN A 142 -21.68 17.11 -12.30
C ASN A 142 -22.06 15.64 -12.08
N ALA A 143 -21.98 15.21 -10.82
CA ALA A 143 -22.31 13.83 -10.43
C ALA A 143 -23.76 13.46 -10.74
N GLN A 144 -24.70 14.36 -10.46
CA GLN A 144 -26.13 14.13 -10.65
C GLN A 144 -26.45 13.91 -12.13
N ASP A 145 -25.89 14.75 -13.02
CA ASP A 145 -26.04 14.59 -14.47
C ASP A 145 -25.51 13.23 -14.94
N LEU A 146 -24.32 12.83 -14.46
CA LEU A 146 -23.72 11.54 -14.82
C LEU A 146 -24.61 10.37 -14.35
N LEU A 147 -25.05 10.40 -13.09
CA LEU A 147 -25.90 9.36 -12.54
C LEU A 147 -27.27 9.30 -13.23
N ALA A 148 -27.87 10.45 -13.60
CA ALA A 148 -29.10 10.50 -14.38
C ALA A 148 -28.90 9.89 -15.77
N LEU A 149 -27.79 10.21 -16.44
CA LEU A 149 -27.44 9.62 -17.72
C LEU A 149 -27.29 8.10 -17.64
N ILE A 150 -26.58 7.60 -16.64
CA ILE A 150 -26.38 6.16 -16.44
C ILE A 150 -27.74 5.47 -16.22
N ARG A 151 -28.63 6.03 -15.39
CA ARG A 151 -29.98 5.47 -15.13
C ARG A 151 -30.88 5.45 -16.36
N SER A 152 -30.69 6.39 -17.30
CA SER A 152 -31.48 6.47 -18.53
C SER A 152 -31.05 5.44 -19.60
N ARG A 153 -29.97 4.71 -19.38
CA ARG A 153 -29.39 3.76 -20.32
C ARG A 153 -29.59 2.32 -19.85
N PRO A 154 -29.61 1.34 -20.77
CA PRO A 154 -29.60 -0.07 -20.38
C PRO A 154 -28.39 -0.39 -19.46
N PRO A 155 -28.54 -1.36 -18.55
CA PRO A 155 -27.40 -1.87 -17.79
C PRO A 155 -26.22 -2.23 -18.70
N GLU A 156 -24.99 -1.99 -18.23
CA GLU A 156 -23.75 -2.30 -18.94
C GLU A 156 -23.53 -1.61 -20.31
N SER A 157 -24.37 -0.63 -20.67
CA SER A 157 -24.22 0.11 -21.93
C SER A 157 -23.24 1.29 -21.83
N ILE A 158 -22.79 1.63 -20.62
CA ILE A 158 -21.75 2.62 -20.37
C ILE A 158 -20.52 1.90 -19.81
N SER A 159 -19.39 2.10 -20.44
CA SER A 159 -18.14 1.47 -20.08
C SER A 159 -17.30 2.34 -19.15
N TYR A 160 -16.59 1.70 -18.21
CA TYR A 160 -15.51 2.35 -17.47
C TYR A 160 -14.23 1.54 -17.52
N GLY A 161 -13.10 2.21 -17.69
CA GLY A 161 -11.80 1.56 -17.60
C GLY A 161 -11.35 1.43 -16.15
N ASN A 162 -10.64 0.35 -15.84
CA ASN A 162 -10.00 0.15 -14.54
C ASN A 162 -8.61 -0.49 -14.68
N GLU A 163 -7.83 -0.49 -13.61
CA GLU A 163 -6.41 -0.88 -13.57
C GLU A 163 -6.20 -2.40 -13.41
N GLY A 164 -7.20 -3.21 -13.71
CA GLY A 164 -7.13 -4.68 -13.68
C GLY A 164 -8.33 -5.34 -13.04
N VAL A 165 -8.61 -6.56 -13.49
CA VAL A 165 -9.72 -7.38 -12.96
C VAL A 165 -9.51 -7.65 -11.47
N GLY A 166 -10.53 -7.34 -10.65
CA GLY A 166 -10.49 -7.61 -9.21
C GLY A 166 -9.51 -6.75 -8.41
N GLY A 167 -8.90 -5.74 -9.04
CA GLY A 167 -8.13 -4.72 -8.34
C GLY A 167 -9.03 -3.81 -7.48
N THR A 168 -8.43 -3.06 -6.54
CA THR A 168 -9.20 -2.21 -5.61
C THR A 168 -10.13 -1.24 -6.33
N MET A 169 -9.65 -0.61 -7.43
CA MET A 169 -10.50 0.30 -8.22
C MET A 169 -11.71 -0.41 -8.83
N HIS A 170 -11.53 -1.60 -9.40
CA HIS A 170 -12.65 -2.38 -9.95
C HIS A 170 -13.69 -2.66 -8.87
N LEU A 171 -13.26 -3.17 -7.71
CA LEU A 171 -14.16 -3.48 -6.60
C LEU A 171 -14.81 -2.22 -6.01
N ALA A 172 -14.09 -1.10 -5.94
CA ALA A 172 -14.62 0.19 -5.49
C ALA A 172 -15.74 0.71 -6.41
N ALA A 173 -15.55 0.61 -7.74
CA ALA A 173 -16.55 1.00 -8.72
C ALA A 173 -17.80 0.13 -8.63
N GLU A 174 -17.61 -1.19 -8.59
CA GLU A 174 -18.72 -2.13 -8.46
C GLU A 174 -19.51 -1.90 -7.16
N ARG A 175 -18.82 -1.71 -6.05
CA ARG A 175 -19.43 -1.39 -4.76
C ARG A 175 -20.27 -0.10 -4.84
N MET A 176 -19.71 0.99 -5.34
CA MET A 176 -20.37 2.27 -5.48
C MET A 176 -21.60 2.18 -6.42
N PHE A 177 -21.42 1.69 -7.65
CA PHE A 177 -22.51 1.67 -8.63
C PHE A 177 -23.63 0.71 -8.25
N ARG A 178 -23.31 -0.46 -7.69
CA ARG A 178 -24.35 -1.41 -7.22
C ARG A 178 -25.17 -0.86 -6.07
N SER A 179 -24.55 -0.16 -5.11
CA SER A 179 -25.28 0.52 -4.03
C SER A 179 -26.19 1.64 -4.53
N LEU A 180 -25.89 2.21 -5.71
CA LEU A 180 -26.75 3.18 -6.39
C LEU A 180 -27.78 2.50 -7.34
N GLY A 181 -27.84 1.17 -7.38
CA GLY A 181 -28.73 0.41 -8.27
C GLY A 181 -28.33 0.46 -9.75
N MET A 182 -27.04 0.63 -10.04
CA MET A 182 -26.51 0.76 -11.41
C MET A 182 -25.52 -0.36 -11.74
N GLN A 183 -25.43 -0.70 -13.04
CA GLN A 183 -24.44 -1.64 -13.57
C GLN A 183 -23.78 -1.03 -14.79
N LEU A 184 -22.44 -0.94 -14.76
CA LEU A 184 -21.61 -0.44 -15.86
C LEU A 184 -20.73 -1.57 -16.38
N GLN A 185 -20.31 -1.44 -17.64
CA GLN A 185 -19.38 -2.38 -18.25
C GLN A 185 -17.95 -2.09 -17.78
N ALA A 186 -17.37 -2.97 -16.97
CA ALA A 186 -15.98 -2.86 -16.53
C ALA A 186 -15.02 -3.32 -17.64
N ILE A 187 -14.12 -2.43 -18.08
CA ILE A 187 -13.07 -2.74 -19.08
C ILE A 187 -11.71 -2.72 -18.37
N PRO A 188 -11.12 -3.88 -18.07
CA PRO A 188 -9.85 -3.95 -17.36
C PRO A 188 -8.65 -3.72 -18.29
N PHE A 189 -7.68 -2.93 -17.81
CA PHE A 189 -6.39 -2.69 -18.47
C PHE A 189 -5.23 -3.17 -17.58
N GLN A 190 -4.03 -3.28 -18.15
CA GLN A 190 -2.85 -3.68 -17.39
C GLN A 190 -2.18 -2.48 -16.68
N GLY A 191 -2.98 -1.72 -15.92
CA GLY A 191 -2.52 -0.60 -15.11
C GLY A 191 -2.98 0.77 -15.60
N ALA A 192 -2.69 1.77 -14.77
CA ALA A 192 -3.22 3.12 -14.86
C ALA A 192 -2.91 3.86 -16.18
N ALA A 193 -1.70 3.69 -16.72
CA ALA A 193 -1.30 4.37 -17.95
C ALA A 193 -2.12 3.90 -19.17
N GLN A 194 -2.36 2.59 -19.28
CA GLN A 194 -3.18 2.04 -20.36
C GLN A 194 -4.64 2.47 -20.22
N THR A 195 -5.17 2.48 -19.00
CA THR A 195 -6.54 2.98 -18.72
C THR A 195 -6.68 4.45 -19.15
N LEU A 196 -5.71 5.29 -18.81
CA LEU A 196 -5.71 6.70 -19.18
C LEU A 196 -5.61 6.89 -20.70
N ASN A 197 -4.78 6.13 -21.38
CA ASN A 197 -4.66 6.18 -22.85
C ASN A 197 -5.97 5.76 -23.53
N ALA A 198 -6.60 4.68 -23.07
CA ALA A 198 -7.89 4.24 -23.61
C ALA A 198 -9.01 5.28 -23.40
N PHE A 199 -9.04 5.94 -22.22
CA PHE A 199 -9.95 7.02 -21.94
C PHE A 199 -9.71 8.24 -22.84
N SER A 200 -8.47 8.67 -22.97
CA SER A 200 -8.08 9.82 -23.80
C SER A 200 -8.36 9.56 -25.29
N GLY A 201 -8.18 8.32 -25.74
CA GLY A 201 -8.50 7.88 -27.10
C GLY A 201 -9.99 7.65 -27.39
N GLY A 202 -10.87 7.76 -26.38
CA GLY A 202 -12.31 7.55 -26.54
C GLY A 202 -12.75 6.09 -26.64
N HIS A 203 -11.91 5.14 -26.25
CA HIS A 203 -12.21 3.71 -26.30
C HIS A 203 -13.06 3.22 -25.10
N ILE A 204 -13.22 4.06 -24.10
CA ILE A 204 -14.08 3.86 -22.93
C ILE A 204 -14.81 5.18 -22.60
N ASP A 205 -15.99 5.08 -21.98
CA ASP A 205 -16.81 6.25 -21.67
C ASP A 205 -16.27 7.00 -20.45
N LEU A 206 -15.93 6.27 -19.38
CA LEU A 206 -15.45 6.82 -18.12
C LEU A 206 -14.03 6.33 -17.83
N TYR A 207 -13.20 7.26 -17.33
CA TYR A 207 -11.97 6.87 -16.65
C TYR A 207 -12.32 6.45 -15.24
N GLY A 208 -11.89 5.26 -14.82
CA GLY A 208 -11.90 4.78 -13.45
C GLY A 208 -10.48 4.51 -12.97
N GLY A 209 -10.00 5.28 -12.01
CA GLY A 209 -8.64 5.14 -11.52
C GLY A 209 -8.27 6.08 -10.39
N SER A 210 -7.02 6.03 -9.93
CA SER A 210 -6.58 6.88 -8.85
C SER A 210 -6.53 8.36 -9.26
N VAL A 211 -6.80 9.22 -8.30
CA VAL A 211 -6.69 10.69 -8.45
C VAL A 211 -5.31 11.09 -8.95
N ALA A 212 -4.25 10.47 -8.44
CA ALA A 212 -2.88 10.79 -8.79
C ALA A 212 -2.60 10.69 -10.30
N VAL A 213 -3.15 9.67 -10.95
CA VAL A 213 -2.90 9.42 -12.39
C VAL A 213 -3.62 10.39 -13.29
N ILE A 214 -4.89 10.72 -12.98
CA ILE A 214 -5.72 11.60 -13.84
C ILE A 214 -5.46 13.09 -13.59
N MET A 215 -4.79 13.45 -12.50
CA MET A 215 -4.69 14.83 -12.03
C MET A 215 -4.11 15.79 -13.10
N ALA A 216 -3.02 15.42 -13.74
CA ALA A 216 -2.41 16.24 -14.79
C ALA A 216 -3.35 16.45 -15.96
N THR A 217 -4.05 15.40 -16.41
CA THR A 217 -5.05 15.45 -17.50
C THR A 217 -6.24 16.32 -17.14
N ALA A 218 -6.74 16.22 -15.90
CA ALA A 218 -7.84 17.04 -15.41
C ALA A 218 -7.45 18.51 -15.28
N ARG A 219 -6.26 18.82 -14.73
CA ARG A 219 -5.73 20.19 -14.65
C ARG A 219 -5.54 20.85 -16.02
N ALA A 220 -5.18 20.06 -17.03
CA ALA A 220 -5.09 20.53 -18.42
C ALA A 220 -6.47 20.72 -19.09
N GLY A 221 -7.58 20.47 -18.40
CA GLY A 221 -8.93 20.57 -18.95
C GLY A 221 -9.33 19.40 -19.86
N ASN A 222 -8.51 18.34 -19.94
CA ASN A 222 -8.74 17.17 -20.81
C ASN A 222 -9.56 16.06 -20.14
N ALA A 223 -9.95 16.24 -18.87
CA ALA A 223 -10.87 15.38 -18.14
C ALA A 223 -11.67 16.20 -17.12
N ARG A 224 -12.89 15.79 -16.85
CA ARG A 224 -13.74 16.31 -15.78
C ARG A 224 -14.09 15.16 -14.85
N CYS A 225 -13.58 15.19 -13.61
CA CYS A 225 -13.86 14.17 -12.60
C CYS A 225 -15.13 14.53 -11.85
N LEU A 226 -16.07 13.61 -11.78
CA LEU A 226 -17.43 13.86 -11.29
C LEU A 226 -17.77 13.07 -10.03
N LEU A 227 -17.20 11.89 -9.84
CA LEU A 227 -17.44 11.01 -8.69
C LEU A 227 -16.13 10.63 -8.01
N LEU A 228 -16.16 10.51 -6.71
CA LEU A 228 -15.06 10.01 -5.88
C LEU A 228 -15.53 8.81 -5.06
N THR A 229 -14.63 7.90 -4.77
CA THR A 229 -14.89 6.75 -3.90
C THR A 229 -14.58 7.02 -2.42
N SER A 230 -14.17 8.24 -2.07
CA SER A 230 -14.10 8.71 -0.68
C SER A 230 -15.47 9.15 -0.18
N ALA A 231 -15.67 9.08 1.15
CA ALA A 231 -16.90 9.57 1.77
C ALA A 231 -17.11 11.07 1.49
N ASP A 232 -16.08 11.86 1.64
CA ASP A 232 -16.09 13.31 1.46
C ASP A 232 -15.43 13.76 0.14
N ASN A 233 -15.64 15.02 -0.25
CA ASN A 233 -15.00 15.60 -1.42
C ASN A 233 -13.47 15.71 -1.20
N HIS A 234 -12.71 15.70 -2.29
CA HIS A 234 -11.26 15.78 -2.25
C HIS A 234 -10.77 17.15 -2.74
N PRO A 235 -9.80 17.80 -2.08
CA PRO A 235 -9.34 19.14 -2.45
C PRO A 235 -8.85 19.25 -3.90
N ALA A 236 -8.24 18.20 -4.46
CA ALA A 236 -7.80 18.19 -5.85
C ALA A 236 -8.95 18.20 -6.86
N PHE A 237 -10.17 17.81 -6.46
CA PHE A 237 -11.35 17.75 -7.31
C PHE A 237 -12.59 18.28 -6.55
N PRO A 238 -12.62 19.58 -6.23
CA PRO A 238 -13.69 20.17 -5.40
C PRO A 238 -15.08 20.06 -6.03
N GLN A 239 -15.15 19.86 -7.35
CA GLN A 239 -16.41 19.73 -8.12
C GLN A 239 -16.91 18.27 -8.17
N ALA A 240 -16.07 17.30 -7.84
CA ALA A 240 -16.47 15.89 -7.80
C ALA A 240 -17.19 15.59 -6.48
N SER A 241 -18.24 14.79 -6.54
CA SER A 241 -19.00 14.39 -5.37
C SER A 241 -18.39 13.15 -4.73
N GLY A 242 -18.15 13.23 -3.42
CA GLY A 242 -17.89 12.08 -2.56
C GLY A 242 -19.20 11.32 -2.25
N LEU A 243 -19.05 10.13 -1.68
CA LEU A 243 -20.15 9.19 -1.46
C LEU A 243 -21.20 9.69 -0.45
N ARG A 244 -20.83 10.59 0.46
CA ARG A 244 -21.76 11.23 1.41
C ARG A 244 -22.82 12.05 0.68
N ALA A 245 -22.42 12.78 -0.35
CA ALA A 245 -23.34 13.55 -1.19
C ALA A 245 -24.28 12.66 -2.01
N LEU A 246 -23.93 11.38 -2.18
CA LEU A 246 -24.73 10.37 -2.88
C LEU A 246 -25.57 9.50 -1.93
N GLY A 247 -25.50 9.72 -0.61
CA GLY A 247 -26.23 8.96 0.41
C GLY A 247 -25.66 7.59 0.76
N ILE A 248 -24.44 7.28 0.32
CA ILE A 248 -23.79 5.98 0.49
C ILE A 248 -22.37 6.09 1.09
N PRO A 249 -22.13 6.87 2.18
CA PRO A 249 -20.79 7.07 2.72
C PRO A 249 -20.13 5.78 3.24
N GLN A 250 -20.92 4.76 3.57
CA GLN A 250 -20.44 3.46 4.03
C GLN A 250 -19.74 2.66 2.93
N GLU A 251 -19.90 3.05 1.66
CA GLU A 251 -19.27 2.39 0.52
C GLU A 251 -17.87 2.95 0.21
N GLU A 252 -17.31 3.75 1.13
CA GLU A 252 -15.99 4.32 0.97
C GLU A 252 -14.94 3.23 0.69
N THR A 253 -14.17 3.46 -0.37
CA THR A 253 -13.02 2.62 -0.74
C THR A 253 -11.94 3.53 -1.29
N THR A 254 -10.79 3.57 -0.62
CA THR A 254 -9.65 4.42 -1.00
C THR A 254 -8.43 3.57 -1.29
N ILE A 255 -7.51 4.11 -2.08
CA ILE A 255 -6.16 3.57 -2.13
C ILE A 255 -5.36 4.16 -0.97
N TRP A 256 -4.55 3.34 -0.30
CA TRP A 256 -3.57 3.80 0.66
C TRP A 256 -2.19 3.22 0.35
N TRP A 257 -1.17 3.90 0.80
CA TRP A 257 0.23 3.48 0.71
C TRP A 257 0.80 3.33 2.10
N GLY A 258 1.59 2.27 2.27
CA GLY A 258 2.16 1.98 3.58
C GLY A 258 3.30 0.98 3.54
N MET A 259 3.89 0.76 4.69
CA MET A 259 5.00 -0.15 4.90
C MET A 259 4.56 -1.34 5.72
N ILE A 260 5.03 -2.52 5.33
CA ILE A 260 4.82 -3.78 6.05
C ILE A 260 6.14 -4.54 6.19
N ALA A 261 6.19 -5.41 7.18
CA ALA A 261 7.29 -6.37 7.37
C ALA A 261 6.75 -7.80 7.31
N PRO A 262 7.61 -8.81 7.06
CA PRO A 262 7.22 -10.20 7.26
C PRO A 262 6.95 -10.46 8.74
N ARG A 263 5.92 -11.24 9.07
CA ARG A 263 5.63 -11.60 10.46
C ARG A 263 6.80 -12.32 11.12
N GLY A 264 7.07 -11.94 12.37
CA GLY A 264 8.11 -12.55 13.18
C GLY A 264 9.45 -11.80 13.18
N VAL A 265 9.49 -10.59 12.63
CA VAL A 265 10.61 -9.66 12.88
C VAL A 265 10.61 -9.27 14.37
N PRO A 266 11.77 -9.26 15.07
CA PRO A 266 11.85 -8.84 16.46
C PRO A 266 11.22 -7.45 16.72
N ALA A 267 10.49 -7.32 17.81
CA ALA A 267 9.69 -6.13 18.11
C ALA A 267 10.53 -4.84 18.26
N ASP A 268 11.75 -4.95 18.79
CA ASP A 268 12.72 -3.86 18.91
C ASP A 268 13.15 -3.33 17.52
N ARG A 269 13.30 -4.22 16.55
CA ARG A 269 13.64 -3.86 15.16
C ARG A 269 12.45 -3.21 14.44
N ILE A 270 11.24 -3.72 14.64
CA ILE A 270 10.01 -3.07 14.15
C ILE A 270 9.91 -1.64 14.73
N ALA A 271 10.11 -1.48 16.04
CA ALA A 271 10.06 -0.16 16.68
C ALA A 271 11.13 0.80 16.14
N ALA A 272 12.36 0.32 15.91
CA ALA A 272 13.42 1.12 15.32
C ALA A 272 13.09 1.58 13.89
N LEU A 273 12.54 0.68 13.05
CA LEU A 273 12.07 1.02 11.70
C LEU A 273 10.94 2.06 11.77
N GLN A 274 9.91 1.82 12.59
CA GLN A 274 8.79 2.75 12.73
C GLN A 274 9.26 4.14 13.18
N ALA A 275 10.18 4.23 14.14
CA ALA A 275 10.71 5.50 14.63
C ALA A 275 11.45 6.27 13.53
N ALA A 276 12.32 5.62 12.76
CA ALA A 276 13.07 6.24 11.69
C ALA A 276 12.18 6.71 10.53
N PHE A 277 11.24 5.87 10.11
CA PHE A 277 10.31 6.23 9.03
C PHE A 277 9.27 7.27 9.47
N ARG A 278 8.86 7.30 10.75
CA ARG A 278 8.00 8.37 11.29
C ARG A 278 8.70 9.72 11.21
N GLN A 279 9.97 9.78 11.57
CA GLN A 279 10.77 11.00 11.43
C GLN A 279 10.89 11.42 9.95
N ALA A 280 11.04 10.48 9.03
CA ALA A 280 11.06 10.73 7.60
C ALA A 280 9.70 11.26 7.09
N GLY A 281 8.61 10.58 7.46
CA GLY A 281 7.24 10.93 7.06
C GLY A 281 6.73 12.26 7.62
N ALA A 282 7.31 12.73 8.74
CA ALA A 282 6.97 14.03 9.35
C ALA A 282 7.64 15.22 8.65
N GLN A 283 8.51 15.01 7.66
CA GLN A 283 9.16 16.10 6.94
C GLN A 283 8.22 16.72 5.90
N ASP A 284 8.14 18.04 5.85
CA ASP A 284 7.30 18.79 4.92
C ASP A 284 7.52 18.38 3.46
N ARG A 285 8.77 18.07 3.08
CA ARG A 285 9.12 17.62 1.74
C ARG A 285 8.35 16.35 1.34
N PHE A 286 8.09 15.44 2.27
CA PHE A 286 7.33 14.23 2.00
C PHE A 286 5.82 14.50 1.89
N SER A 287 5.25 15.28 2.82
CA SER A 287 3.84 15.69 2.77
C SER A 287 3.52 16.45 1.48
N GLN A 288 4.36 17.40 1.08
CA GLN A 288 4.23 18.14 -0.17
C GLN A 288 4.27 17.21 -1.41
N LEU A 289 5.13 16.20 -1.41
CA LEU A 289 5.17 15.21 -2.49
C LEU A 289 3.83 14.45 -2.58
N LEU A 290 3.29 14.00 -1.44
CA LEU A 290 1.99 13.30 -1.40
C LEU A 290 0.87 14.18 -1.95
N GLU A 291 0.76 15.42 -1.47
CA GLU A 291 -0.27 16.39 -1.89
C GLU A 291 -0.16 16.74 -3.38
N GLN A 292 1.06 16.90 -3.91
CA GLN A 292 1.29 17.13 -5.35
C GLN A 292 0.76 15.98 -6.21
N GLN A 293 0.75 14.76 -5.65
CA GLN A 293 0.21 13.56 -6.29
C GLN A 293 -1.27 13.31 -5.95
N GLY A 294 -1.95 14.25 -5.27
CA GLY A 294 -3.35 14.10 -4.87
C GLY A 294 -3.57 13.07 -3.77
N VAL A 295 -2.56 12.80 -2.98
CA VAL A 295 -2.64 11.93 -1.81
C VAL A 295 -2.79 12.80 -0.58
N THR A 296 -3.80 12.54 0.24
CA THR A 296 -3.98 13.17 1.54
C THR A 296 -3.00 12.53 2.52
N PRO A 297 -2.02 13.28 3.06
CA PRO A 297 -1.10 12.75 4.05
C PRO A 297 -1.86 12.25 5.28
N SER A 298 -1.53 11.06 5.75
CA SER A 298 -2.05 10.50 7.00
C SER A 298 -1.03 9.51 7.54
N TRP A 299 -0.88 9.48 8.87
CA TRP A 299 0.05 8.57 9.50
C TRP A 299 -0.70 7.63 10.45
N VAL A 300 -0.80 6.34 10.06
CA VAL A 300 -1.52 5.32 10.83
C VAL A 300 -0.59 4.14 11.09
N GLU A 301 -0.29 3.84 12.34
CA GLU A 301 0.75 2.86 12.71
C GLU A 301 0.22 1.58 13.34
N GLY A 302 1.01 0.53 13.22
CA GLY A 302 0.90 -0.71 14.00
C GLY A 302 -0.50 -1.31 13.96
N ALA A 303 -1.09 -1.51 15.14
CA ALA A 303 -2.40 -2.14 15.28
C ALA A 303 -3.52 -1.37 14.57
N ALA A 304 -3.45 -0.04 14.52
CA ALA A 304 -4.44 0.77 13.79
C ALA A 304 -4.38 0.51 12.28
N MET A 305 -3.18 0.43 11.69
CA MET A 305 -3.01 -0.02 10.30
C MET A 305 -3.54 -1.44 10.10
N GLY A 306 -3.24 -2.36 11.02
CA GLY A 306 -3.75 -3.73 10.98
C GLY A 306 -5.29 -3.81 10.99
N THR A 307 -5.96 -2.89 11.70
CA THR A 307 -7.43 -2.78 11.71
C THR A 307 -7.94 -2.30 10.35
N VAL A 308 -7.31 -1.29 9.75
CA VAL A 308 -7.65 -0.82 8.39
C VAL A 308 -7.50 -1.94 7.38
N MET A 309 -6.36 -2.64 7.38
CA MET A 309 -6.08 -3.76 6.48
C MET A 309 -7.14 -4.86 6.56
N ARG A 310 -7.47 -5.33 7.78
CA ARG A 310 -8.47 -6.39 7.98
C ARG A 310 -9.86 -5.98 7.54
N ARG A 311 -10.31 -4.81 7.94
CA ARG A 311 -11.63 -4.29 7.55
C ARG A 311 -11.76 -4.26 6.03
N GLU A 312 -10.78 -3.67 5.34
CA GLU A 312 -10.80 -3.55 3.89
C GLU A 312 -10.73 -4.92 3.20
N TYR A 313 -9.90 -5.84 3.70
CA TYR A 313 -9.84 -7.22 3.21
C TYR A 313 -11.21 -7.89 3.25
N GLU A 314 -11.91 -7.81 4.39
CA GLU A 314 -13.23 -8.41 4.56
C GLU A 314 -14.29 -7.77 3.65
N GLU A 315 -14.28 -6.43 3.56
CA GLU A 315 -15.23 -5.67 2.74
C GLU A 315 -15.05 -5.99 1.25
N LEU A 316 -13.81 -5.93 0.74
CA LEU A 316 -13.53 -6.23 -0.66
C LEU A 316 -13.74 -7.71 -1.00
N GLY A 317 -13.52 -8.60 -0.04
CA GLY A 317 -13.86 -10.01 -0.19
C GLY A 317 -15.36 -10.24 -0.40
N ARG A 318 -16.22 -9.54 0.36
CA ARG A 318 -17.68 -9.57 0.14
C ARG A 318 -18.07 -9.04 -1.24
N VAL A 319 -17.47 -7.95 -1.68
CA VAL A 319 -17.71 -7.42 -3.02
C VAL A 319 -17.29 -8.41 -4.10
N ALA A 320 -16.08 -8.97 -4.00
CA ALA A 320 -15.57 -9.96 -4.95
C ALA A 320 -16.50 -11.17 -5.08
N THR A 321 -17.08 -11.64 -3.95
CA THR A 321 -18.08 -12.70 -3.94
C THR A 321 -19.34 -12.28 -4.69
N THR A 322 -19.88 -11.11 -4.38
CA THR A 322 -21.12 -10.60 -4.97
C THR A 322 -21.04 -10.46 -6.48
N ILE A 323 -19.89 -10.12 -7.03
CA ILE A 323 -19.68 -9.96 -8.48
C ILE A 323 -19.10 -11.21 -9.17
N GLY A 324 -19.01 -12.33 -8.44
CA GLY A 324 -18.55 -13.61 -9.00
C GLY A 324 -17.05 -13.68 -9.32
N LEU A 325 -16.24 -12.79 -8.75
CA LEU A 325 -14.78 -12.79 -8.93
C LEU A 325 -14.03 -13.53 -7.83
N GLN A 326 -14.69 -13.96 -6.77
CA GLN A 326 -14.03 -14.65 -5.67
C GLN A 326 -13.45 -15.99 -6.14
N ARG A 327 -12.14 -16.17 -5.95
CA ARG A 327 -11.52 -17.49 -6.08
C ARG A 327 -11.61 -18.23 -4.75
N PRO A 328 -11.89 -19.55 -4.75
CA PRO A 328 -11.83 -20.31 -3.51
C PRO A 328 -10.43 -20.22 -2.91
N ALA A 329 -10.36 -20.02 -1.60
CA ALA A 329 -9.11 -20.11 -0.84
C ALA A 329 -8.47 -21.49 -1.09
N ARG A 330 -7.19 -21.52 -1.43
CA ARG A 330 -6.42 -22.77 -1.63
C ARG A 330 -5.92 -23.30 -0.30
#